data_80b8303c2a7bf2868d2210f386b36fdd
#
_entry.id   80b8303c2a7bf2868d2210f386b36fdd
#
_cell.length_a   1.000
_cell.length_b   1.000
_cell.length_c   1.000
_cell.angle_alpha   90.00
_cell.angle_beta   90.00
_cell.angle_gamma   90.00
#
_symmetry.space_group_name_H-M   'P 1'
#
loop_
_entity.id
_entity.type
_entity.pdbx_description
1 polymer ?
#
loop_
_entity_poly.entity_id
_entity_poly.type
_entity_poly.pdbx_seq_one_letter_code
_entity_poly.pdbx_strand_id
1 'polypeptide(L)'
;MDDNHKNTDITELQTQQESIEFLTFLILLFYQLFATKSMMKDINLQEFCKELHIYEFGIAPWPLPENAKTILYETNPCPFTAADVEERLLGTTEFTPKSAIVCLFPYYVEHNGPSNLSRYTWGTDYHLVINEYLEKLIEKLQKMNPSAQFSIHCDTSPLADRYMAYLAGLGFYGKNNCFISPKWGSYVVIGTILTTLEFEPNTPLEQSCIGCNRCITACLGQCLGHEEFKYDTCKSYLTQKKGDLTNEEETIIRKTPLVFGCDVCQEVCPHNQGIPTTPIPEFQQVEPHIDINELEMLTNKEFKAKYGHRAFSWRGKKILMRNQNIIEEK
;
A
#
# COMPACT_ATOMS: atom_id res chain seq x y z
N MET A 1 -49.30 60.81 -20.70
CA MET A 1 -48.32 60.03 -21.52
C MET A 1 -46.94 60.18 -20.92
N ASP A 2 -46.67 59.71 -19.66
CA ASP A 2 -45.35 59.85 -19.03
C ASP A 2 -44.97 58.79 -17.97
N ASP A 3 -45.70 57.67 -17.92
CA ASP A 3 -45.36 56.60 -16.95
C ASP A 3 -44.62 55.38 -17.51
N ASN A 4 -44.44 55.31 -18.81
CA ASN A 4 -43.76 54.16 -19.47
C ASN A 4 -42.25 54.27 -19.56
N HIS A 5 -41.67 55.49 -19.43
CA HIS A 5 -40.18 55.69 -19.54
C HIS A 5 -39.48 55.37 -18.22
N LYS A 6 -40.10 55.52 -17.07
CA LYS A 6 -39.46 55.21 -15.77
C LYS A 6 -39.31 53.72 -15.47
N ASN A 7 -40.19 52.86 -15.99
CA ASN A 7 -40.15 51.43 -15.74
C ASN A 7 -39.08 50.67 -16.57
N THR A 8 -38.75 51.22 -17.76
CA THR A 8 -37.67 50.66 -18.63
C THR A 8 -36.28 50.90 -18.02
N ASP A 9 -36.03 52.06 -17.44
CA ASP A 9 -34.72 52.40 -16.82
C ASP A 9 -34.41 51.55 -15.57
N ILE A 10 -35.42 51.19 -14.74
CA ILE A 10 -35.23 50.41 -13.53
C ILE A 10 -34.93 48.95 -13.85
N THR A 11 -35.55 48.37 -14.90
CA THR A 11 -35.31 47.00 -15.34
C THR A 11 -33.91 46.85 -15.99
N GLU A 12 -33.45 47.83 -16.77
CA GLU A 12 -32.10 47.86 -17.33
C GLU A 12 -31.04 47.98 -16.26
N LEU A 13 -31.24 48.82 -15.24
CA LEU A 13 -30.30 48.91 -14.11
C LEU A 13 -30.25 47.67 -13.25
N GLN A 14 -31.37 46.97 -13.04
CA GLN A 14 -31.37 45.67 -12.34
C GLN A 14 -30.64 44.59 -13.09
N THR A 15 -30.85 44.48 -14.44
CA THR A 15 -30.14 43.51 -15.30
C THR A 15 -28.64 43.79 -15.37
N GLN A 16 -28.22 45.04 -15.38
CA GLN A 16 -26.79 45.42 -15.30
C GLN A 16 -26.18 45.08 -13.92
N GLN A 17 -26.91 45.24 -12.84
CA GLN A 17 -26.42 44.91 -11.50
C GLN A 17 -26.25 43.40 -11.31
N GLU A 18 -27.20 42.58 -11.77
CA GLU A 18 -27.12 41.13 -11.75
C GLU A 18 -25.94 40.62 -12.61
N SER A 19 -25.70 41.26 -13.76
CA SER A 19 -24.54 40.94 -14.63
C SER A 19 -23.19 41.26 -13.98
N ILE A 20 -23.11 42.36 -13.23
CA ILE A 20 -21.90 42.78 -12.49
C ILE A 20 -21.64 41.81 -11.31
N GLU A 21 -22.68 41.42 -10.59
CA GLU A 21 -22.58 40.47 -9.46
C GLU A 21 -22.15 39.08 -9.95
N PHE A 22 -22.71 38.62 -11.07
CA PHE A 22 -22.29 37.35 -11.72
C PHE A 22 -20.84 37.41 -12.23
N LEU A 23 -20.44 38.51 -12.85
CA LEU A 23 -19.06 38.69 -13.30
C LEU A 23 -18.07 38.74 -12.11
N THR A 24 -18.46 39.41 -11.04
CA THR A 24 -17.65 39.47 -9.81
C THR A 24 -17.51 38.11 -9.15
N PHE A 25 -18.58 37.29 -9.13
CA PHE A 25 -18.56 35.93 -8.65
C PHE A 25 -17.62 35.05 -9.51
N LEU A 26 -17.69 35.16 -10.83
CA LEU A 26 -16.81 34.43 -11.76
C LEU A 26 -15.33 34.85 -11.59
N ILE A 27 -15.06 36.12 -11.39
CA ILE A 27 -13.71 36.63 -11.12
C ILE A 27 -13.17 36.12 -9.79
N LEU A 28 -13.98 36.11 -8.73
CA LEU A 28 -13.60 35.57 -7.43
C LEU A 28 -13.35 34.05 -7.52
N LEU A 29 -14.20 33.31 -8.23
CA LEU A 29 -14.03 31.88 -8.49
C LEU A 29 -12.75 31.60 -9.27
N PHE A 30 -12.46 32.43 -10.28
CA PHE A 30 -11.23 32.33 -11.10
C PHE A 30 -9.99 32.65 -10.25
N TYR A 31 -10.05 33.70 -9.40
CA TYR A 31 -8.97 34.02 -8.46
C TYR A 31 -8.75 32.91 -7.41
N GLN A 32 -9.82 32.29 -6.89
CA GLN A 32 -9.70 31.15 -5.98
C GLN A 32 -9.07 29.94 -6.69
N LEU A 33 -9.51 29.59 -7.90
CA LEU A 33 -8.94 28.53 -8.70
C LEU A 33 -7.47 28.79 -9.08
N PHE A 34 -7.13 30.05 -9.40
CA PHE A 34 -5.76 30.43 -9.74
C PHE A 34 -4.84 30.49 -8.52
N ALA A 35 -5.34 30.93 -7.37
CA ALA A 35 -4.62 30.95 -6.11
C ALA A 35 -4.35 29.53 -5.60
N THR A 36 -5.33 28.61 -5.69
CA THR A 36 -5.12 27.20 -5.34
C THR A 36 -4.13 26.51 -6.28
N LYS A 37 -4.22 26.78 -7.60
CA LYS A 37 -3.28 26.22 -8.57
C LYS A 37 -1.86 26.82 -8.46
N SER A 38 -1.73 28.07 -7.99
CA SER A 38 -0.44 28.71 -7.68
C SER A 38 0.16 28.19 -6.38
N MET A 39 -0.63 28.02 -5.33
CA MET A 39 -0.18 27.43 -4.04
C MET A 39 0.28 25.99 -4.20
N MET A 40 -0.33 25.22 -5.10
CA MET A 40 0.07 23.84 -5.37
C MET A 40 1.41 23.71 -6.11
N LYS A 41 1.83 24.73 -6.87
CA LYS A 41 3.19 24.81 -7.46
C LYS A 41 4.28 24.94 -6.40
N ASP A 42 3.95 25.42 -5.20
CA ASP A 42 4.90 25.64 -4.11
C ASP A 42 5.04 24.42 -3.19
N ILE A 43 4.19 23.36 -3.35
CA ILE A 43 4.33 22.11 -2.59
C ILE A 43 5.43 21.26 -3.24
N ASN A 44 6.61 21.31 -2.66
CA ASN A 44 7.72 20.47 -3.08
C ASN A 44 7.63 19.08 -2.42
N LEU A 45 6.69 18.24 -2.89
CA LEU A 45 6.49 16.87 -2.38
C LEU A 45 7.79 16.05 -2.47
N GLN A 46 8.58 16.27 -3.52
CA GLN A 46 9.86 15.58 -3.70
C GLN A 46 10.87 15.94 -2.61
N GLU A 47 10.94 17.19 -2.19
CA GLU A 47 11.81 17.64 -1.10
C GLU A 47 11.37 17.05 0.23
N PHE A 48 10.06 17.07 0.53
CA PHE A 48 9.51 16.49 1.75
C PHE A 48 9.78 14.99 1.84
N CYS A 49 9.54 14.25 0.76
CA CYS A 49 9.84 12.84 0.69
C CYS A 49 11.33 12.56 0.89
N LYS A 50 12.21 13.37 0.27
CA LYS A 50 13.67 13.25 0.43
C LYS A 50 14.12 13.48 1.86
N GLU A 51 13.63 14.52 2.52
CA GLU A 51 13.95 14.82 3.92
C GLU A 51 13.49 13.71 4.88
N LEU A 52 12.39 13.02 4.54
CA LEU A 52 11.84 11.91 5.29
C LEU A 52 12.40 10.54 4.86
N HIS A 53 13.40 10.50 3.97
CA HIS A 53 13.95 9.27 3.44
C HIS A 53 12.93 8.37 2.72
N ILE A 54 11.88 8.94 2.17
CA ILE A 54 10.95 8.26 1.27
C ILE A 54 11.52 8.39 -0.16
N TYR A 55 12.22 7.35 -0.61
CA TYR A 55 13.03 7.41 -1.83
C TYR A 55 12.25 7.12 -3.11
N GLU A 56 11.08 6.51 -3.01
CA GLU A 56 10.22 6.19 -4.15
C GLU A 56 8.78 6.52 -3.80
N PHE A 57 8.21 7.46 -4.54
CA PHE A 57 6.81 7.82 -4.43
C PHE A 57 6.27 8.22 -5.82
N GLY A 58 4.96 8.20 -5.94
CA GLY A 58 4.25 8.65 -7.15
C GLY A 58 2.82 9.00 -6.82
N ILE A 59 2.12 9.57 -7.77
CA ILE A 59 0.75 10.00 -7.65
C ILE A 59 -0.14 9.06 -8.48
N ALA A 60 -1.05 8.36 -7.83
CA ALA A 60 -2.11 7.65 -8.52
C ALA A 60 -3.31 8.58 -8.75
N PRO A 61 -4.03 8.43 -9.87
CA PRO A 61 -5.24 9.20 -10.13
C PRO A 61 -6.33 8.88 -9.10
N TRP A 62 -7.10 9.89 -8.75
CA TRP A 62 -8.34 9.72 -7.98
C TRP A 62 -9.44 10.62 -8.56
N PRO A 63 -10.66 10.12 -8.83
CA PRO A 63 -11.07 8.72 -8.66
C PRO A 63 -10.26 7.73 -9.52
N LEU A 64 -10.30 6.46 -9.13
CA LEU A 64 -9.65 5.39 -9.90
C LEU A 64 -10.25 5.29 -11.30
N PRO A 65 -9.48 4.81 -12.32
CA PRO A 65 -9.98 4.60 -13.67
C PRO A 65 -11.22 3.68 -13.71
N GLU A 66 -12.12 3.88 -14.67
CA GLU A 66 -13.36 3.10 -14.78
C GLU A 66 -13.16 1.58 -14.83
N ASN A 67 -12.06 1.13 -15.44
CA ASN A 67 -11.72 -0.29 -15.51
C ASN A 67 -11.19 -0.88 -14.19
N ALA A 68 -10.89 -0.05 -13.18
CA ALA A 68 -10.41 -0.52 -11.87
C ALA A 68 -11.40 -1.50 -11.23
N LYS A 69 -12.69 -1.24 -11.37
CA LYS A 69 -13.75 -2.10 -10.84
C LYS A 69 -13.67 -3.51 -11.44
N THR A 70 -13.55 -3.63 -12.75
CA THR A 70 -13.43 -4.93 -13.45
C THR A 70 -12.16 -5.65 -12.99
N ILE A 71 -11.01 -4.97 -12.95
CA ILE A 71 -9.74 -5.56 -12.52
C ILE A 71 -9.84 -6.10 -11.08
N LEU A 72 -10.50 -5.37 -10.17
CA LEU A 72 -10.63 -5.79 -8.78
C LEU A 72 -11.65 -6.93 -8.60
N TYR A 73 -12.69 -7.00 -9.42
CA TYR A 73 -13.65 -8.13 -9.42
C TYR A 73 -13.02 -9.42 -9.94
N GLU A 74 -12.13 -9.34 -10.92
CA GLU A 74 -11.44 -10.51 -11.50
C GLU A 74 -10.35 -11.08 -10.58
N THR A 75 -10.00 -10.38 -9.49
CA THR A 75 -9.04 -10.90 -8.52
C THR A 75 -9.75 -11.73 -7.46
N ASN A 76 -9.27 -12.96 -7.24
CA ASN A 76 -9.71 -13.80 -6.10
C ASN A 76 -9.02 -13.31 -4.81
N PRO A 77 -9.69 -12.51 -3.96
CA PRO A 77 -9.06 -11.94 -2.78
C PRO A 77 -8.81 -12.99 -1.71
N CYS A 78 -7.63 -12.94 -1.10
CA CYS A 78 -7.34 -13.70 0.12
C CYS A 78 -8.31 -13.27 1.25
N PRO A 79 -8.75 -14.17 2.15
CA PRO A 79 -9.65 -13.84 3.26
C PRO A 79 -9.13 -12.78 4.25
N PHE A 80 -7.89 -12.34 4.12
CA PHE A 80 -7.32 -11.24 4.92
C PHE A 80 -7.53 -9.87 4.26
N THR A 81 -8.00 -9.84 3.02
CA THR A 81 -8.26 -8.61 2.26
C THR A 81 -9.72 -8.19 2.47
N ALA A 82 -10.00 -6.90 2.47
CA ALA A 82 -11.38 -6.40 2.39
C ALA A 82 -12.06 -7.02 1.16
N ALA A 83 -13.17 -7.72 1.37
CA ALA A 83 -13.85 -8.47 0.32
C ALA A 83 -14.72 -7.57 -0.56
N ASP A 84 -15.17 -6.42 -0.04
CA ASP A 84 -16.03 -5.49 -0.76
C ASP A 84 -15.23 -4.66 -1.77
N VAL A 85 -15.57 -4.83 -3.06
CA VAL A 85 -14.89 -4.11 -4.15
C VAL A 85 -15.19 -2.62 -4.11
N GLU A 86 -16.38 -2.20 -3.69
CA GLU A 86 -16.73 -0.78 -3.59
C GLU A 86 -15.90 -0.10 -2.49
N GLU A 87 -15.72 -0.76 -1.32
CA GLU A 87 -14.83 -0.27 -0.27
C GLU A 87 -13.39 -0.14 -0.79
N ARG A 88 -12.91 -1.10 -1.60
CA ARG A 88 -11.58 -1.09 -2.20
C ARG A 88 -11.39 0.03 -3.23
N LEU A 89 -12.47 0.45 -3.90
CA LEU A 89 -12.46 1.55 -4.86
C LEU A 89 -12.53 2.92 -4.18
N LEU A 90 -13.26 3.02 -3.07
CA LEU A 90 -13.53 4.29 -2.40
C LEU A 90 -12.50 4.65 -1.31
N GLY A 91 -11.77 3.66 -0.79
CA GLY A 91 -10.78 3.87 0.26
C GLY A 91 -11.36 4.28 1.61
N THR A 92 -12.66 4.23 1.79
CA THR A 92 -13.39 4.58 3.04
C THR A 92 -12.84 5.83 3.75
N THR A 93 -13.06 6.99 3.16
CA THR A 93 -12.69 8.28 3.76
C THR A 93 -13.91 9.11 4.12
N GLU A 94 -13.79 9.98 5.13
CA GLU A 94 -14.82 10.96 5.51
C GLU A 94 -14.88 12.18 4.57
N PHE A 95 -13.96 12.26 3.61
CA PHE A 95 -13.87 13.33 2.62
C PHE A 95 -13.73 12.76 1.21
N THR A 96 -13.95 13.57 0.19
CA THR A 96 -13.73 13.18 -1.22
C THR A 96 -12.28 13.46 -1.61
N PRO A 97 -11.44 12.42 -1.77
CA PRO A 97 -10.06 12.59 -2.23
C PRO A 97 -10.00 13.14 -3.67
N LYS A 98 -8.91 13.81 -4.00
CA LYS A 98 -8.58 14.27 -5.35
C LYS A 98 -7.32 13.64 -5.91
N SER A 99 -6.45 13.15 -5.04
CA SER A 99 -5.22 12.46 -5.40
C SER A 99 -4.85 11.41 -4.38
N ALA A 100 -4.05 10.44 -4.80
CA ALA A 100 -3.42 9.45 -3.94
C ALA A 100 -1.90 9.56 -4.06
N ILE A 101 -1.22 9.90 -2.96
CA ILE A 101 0.25 9.88 -2.87
C ILE A 101 0.63 8.46 -2.44
N VAL A 102 1.32 7.72 -3.31
CA VAL A 102 1.74 6.35 -3.07
C VAL A 102 3.24 6.31 -2.83
N CYS A 103 3.66 5.66 -1.75
CA CYS A 103 5.05 5.57 -1.33
C CYS A 103 5.49 4.11 -1.22
N LEU A 104 6.72 3.80 -1.65
CA LEU A 104 7.33 2.49 -1.48
C LEU A 104 8.33 2.50 -0.33
N PHE A 105 8.24 1.50 0.51
CA PHE A 105 9.13 1.27 1.66
C PHE A 105 9.87 -0.05 1.47
N PRO A 106 11.13 -0.01 0.95
CA PRO A 106 11.92 -1.21 0.75
C PRO A 106 12.34 -1.82 2.10
N TYR A 107 12.28 -3.17 2.20
CA TYR A 107 12.65 -3.88 3.43
C TYR A 107 13.74 -4.94 3.21
N TYR A 108 14.33 -5.01 2.03
CA TYR A 108 15.38 -5.99 1.76
C TYR A 108 16.64 -5.72 2.58
N VAL A 109 17.13 -6.76 3.25
CA VAL A 109 18.44 -6.80 3.91
C VAL A 109 19.16 -8.06 3.47
N GLU A 110 20.43 -7.94 3.12
CA GLU A 110 21.26 -9.12 2.83
C GLU A 110 21.48 -9.92 4.11
N HIS A 111 21.22 -11.22 4.04
CA HIS A 111 21.41 -12.13 5.15
C HIS A 111 21.73 -13.53 4.64
N ASN A 112 22.85 -14.09 5.13
CA ASN A 112 23.36 -15.40 4.70
C ASN A 112 23.22 -16.47 5.78
N GLY A 113 22.60 -16.13 6.93
CA GLY A 113 22.37 -17.04 8.05
C GLY A 113 21.06 -17.81 7.93
N PRO A 114 20.80 -18.76 8.84
CA PRO A 114 19.52 -19.43 8.93
C PRO A 114 18.39 -18.46 9.29
N SER A 115 17.20 -18.73 8.78
CA SER A 115 15.99 -18.00 9.11
C SER A 115 14.84 -18.98 9.27
N ASN A 116 13.96 -18.73 10.24
CA ASN A 116 12.66 -19.40 10.35
C ASN A 116 11.48 -18.44 10.17
N LEU A 117 11.77 -17.20 9.74
CA LEU A 117 10.78 -16.15 9.45
C LEU A 117 11.00 -15.60 8.04
N SER A 118 9.93 -15.21 7.37
CA SER A 118 9.96 -14.47 6.11
C SER A 118 10.52 -13.06 6.30
N ARG A 119 11.25 -12.54 5.30
CA ARG A 119 12.02 -11.27 5.37
C ARG A 119 11.22 -10.07 5.83
N TYR A 120 9.96 -9.94 5.39
CA TYR A 120 9.13 -8.80 5.77
C TYR A 120 8.80 -8.71 7.25
N THR A 121 9.09 -9.78 8.01
CA THR A 121 8.84 -9.84 9.44
C THR A 121 10.12 -9.71 10.28
N TRP A 122 11.29 -9.52 9.66
CA TRP A 122 12.57 -9.49 10.38
C TRP A 122 12.81 -8.21 11.17
N GLY A 123 12.32 -7.08 10.68
CA GLY A 123 12.41 -5.79 11.34
C GLY A 123 11.20 -5.44 12.18
N THR A 124 11.07 -4.17 12.51
CA THR A 124 9.86 -3.60 13.10
C THR A 124 8.66 -3.81 12.17
N ASP A 125 7.48 -3.96 12.75
CA ASP A 125 6.24 -4.12 12.00
C ASP A 125 6.06 -2.95 11.02
N TYR A 126 6.00 -3.29 9.74
CA TYR A 126 5.91 -2.29 8.67
C TYR A 126 4.69 -1.38 8.78
N HIS A 127 3.59 -1.83 9.39
CA HIS A 127 2.44 -0.97 9.64
C HIS A 127 2.80 0.20 10.55
N LEU A 128 3.60 -0.04 11.60
CA LEU A 128 4.04 1.01 12.53
C LEU A 128 4.99 1.99 11.84
N VAL A 129 5.96 1.45 11.12
CA VAL A 129 6.97 2.23 10.40
C VAL A 129 6.33 3.12 9.35
N ILE A 130 5.51 2.54 8.47
CA ILE A 130 4.88 3.27 7.36
C ILE A 130 3.95 4.36 7.89
N ASN A 131 3.11 4.05 8.88
CA ASN A 131 2.23 5.06 9.47
C ASN A 131 3.02 6.25 10.01
N GLU A 132 4.12 6.03 10.74
CA GLU A 132 4.96 7.09 11.27
C GLU A 132 5.57 7.98 10.16
N TYR A 133 6.06 7.36 9.07
CA TYR A 133 6.62 8.11 7.94
C TYR A 133 5.55 8.92 7.20
N LEU A 134 4.37 8.34 6.98
CA LEU A 134 3.28 9.02 6.30
C LEU A 134 2.65 10.12 7.18
N GLU A 135 2.55 9.94 8.49
CA GLU A 135 2.14 10.99 9.43
C GLU A 135 3.08 12.19 9.36
N LYS A 136 4.39 11.97 9.39
CA LYS A 136 5.40 13.04 9.22
C LYS A 136 5.28 13.76 7.86
N LEU A 137 4.95 13.03 6.80
CA LEU A 137 4.71 13.63 5.50
C LEU A 137 3.43 14.49 5.51
N ILE A 138 2.35 13.99 6.11
CA ILE A 138 1.10 14.74 6.30
C ILE A 138 1.34 16.02 7.10
N GLU A 139 2.11 15.97 8.18
CA GLU A 139 2.43 17.18 8.98
C GLU A 139 3.09 18.28 8.13
N LYS A 140 4.00 17.91 7.20
CA LYS A 140 4.62 18.88 6.29
C LYS A 140 3.61 19.44 5.29
N LEU A 141 2.78 18.58 4.69
CA LEU A 141 1.74 18.98 3.74
C LEU A 141 0.66 19.85 4.41
N GLN A 142 0.26 19.50 5.64
CA GLN A 142 -0.72 20.25 6.42
C GLN A 142 -0.25 21.67 6.78
N LYS A 143 1.06 21.86 7.03
CA LYS A 143 1.65 23.19 7.28
C LYS A 143 1.55 24.10 6.05
N MET A 144 1.68 23.51 4.84
CA MET A 144 1.57 24.26 3.58
C MET A 144 0.11 24.50 3.18
N ASN A 145 -0.80 23.60 3.54
CA ASN A 145 -2.22 23.73 3.27
C ASN A 145 -3.07 23.26 4.47
N PRO A 146 -3.34 24.17 5.44
CA PRO A 146 -4.04 23.84 6.66
C PRO A 146 -5.48 23.29 6.48
N SER A 147 -6.12 23.56 5.34
CA SER A 147 -7.48 23.08 5.04
C SER A 147 -7.51 21.72 4.36
N ALA A 148 -6.36 21.18 3.94
CA ALA A 148 -6.30 19.88 3.28
C ALA A 148 -6.64 18.75 4.26
N GLN A 149 -7.27 17.70 3.73
CA GLN A 149 -7.62 16.50 4.47
C GLN A 149 -6.78 15.33 3.95
N PHE A 150 -6.47 14.39 4.85
CA PHE A 150 -5.60 13.27 4.57
C PHE A 150 -6.10 12.00 5.25
N SER A 151 -5.89 10.84 4.61
CA SER A 151 -6.14 9.51 5.18
C SER A 151 -5.01 8.57 4.79
N ILE A 152 -4.43 7.89 5.78
CA ILE A 152 -3.34 6.92 5.60
C ILE A 152 -3.91 5.53 5.37
N HIS A 153 -3.33 4.81 4.42
CA HIS A 153 -3.68 3.45 4.05
C HIS A 153 -2.41 2.60 3.91
N CYS A 154 -2.39 1.44 4.56
CA CYS A 154 -1.32 0.47 4.47
C CYS A 154 -1.88 -0.93 4.74
N ASP A 155 -1.74 -1.86 3.81
CA ASP A 155 -2.06 -3.30 3.89
C ASP A 155 -3.46 -3.65 4.43
N THR A 156 -3.73 -3.35 5.70
CA THR A 156 -5.02 -3.64 6.37
C THR A 156 -6.16 -2.71 5.97
N SER A 157 -5.91 -1.72 5.15
CA SER A 157 -6.92 -0.83 4.59
C SER A 157 -7.67 -1.51 3.43
N PRO A 158 -8.86 -1.01 3.06
CA PRO A 158 -9.59 -1.54 1.91
C PRO A 158 -8.96 -1.21 0.55
N LEU A 159 -7.99 -0.30 0.47
CA LEU A 159 -7.35 0.06 -0.81
C LEU A 159 -6.63 -1.13 -1.46
N ALA A 160 -6.63 -1.13 -2.80
CA ALA A 160 -5.87 -2.08 -3.58
C ALA A 160 -4.42 -1.59 -3.76
N ASP A 161 -3.59 -1.66 -2.69
CA ASP A 161 -2.26 -1.06 -2.60
C ASP A 161 -1.38 -1.29 -3.84
N ARG A 162 -1.30 -2.54 -4.32
CA ARG A 162 -0.50 -2.89 -5.51
C ARG A 162 -1.02 -2.20 -6.78
N TYR A 163 -2.35 -2.04 -6.90
CA TYR A 163 -2.95 -1.36 -8.03
C TYR A 163 -2.71 0.15 -7.95
N MET A 164 -2.77 0.73 -6.76
CA MET A 164 -2.40 2.12 -6.52
C MET A 164 -0.95 2.40 -6.90
N ALA A 165 -0.02 1.53 -6.48
CA ALA A 165 1.39 1.65 -6.82
C ALA A 165 1.67 1.48 -8.33
N TYR A 166 0.93 0.60 -9.02
CA TYR A 166 0.98 0.46 -10.47
C TYR A 166 0.52 1.74 -11.18
N LEU A 167 -0.63 2.29 -10.78
CA LEU A 167 -1.17 3.54 -11.35
C LEU A 167 -0.24 4.74 -11.09
N ALA A 168 0.44 4.74 -9.93
CA ALA A 168 1.42 5.76 -9.58
C ALA A 168 2.77 5.63 -10.33
N GLY A 169 2.91 4.68 -11.25
CA GLY A 169 4.13 4.49 -12.04
C GLY A 169 5.33 3.97 -11.26
N LEU A 170 5.12 3.28 -10.12
CA LEU A 170 6.19 2.85 -9.22
C LEU A 170 6.71 1.44 -9.53
N GLY A 171 6.03 0.70 -10.40
CA GLY A 171 6.41 -0.65 -10.77
C GLY A 171 5.31 -1.39 -11.51
N PHE A 172 5.41 -2.70 -11.51
CA PHE A 172 4.54 -3.59 -12.28
C PHE A 172 4.23 -4.90 -11.52
N TYR A 173 3.27 -5.65 -12.02
CA TYR A 173 2.90 -6.96 -11.44
C TYR A 173 3.82 -8.07 -11.93
N GLY A 174 4.34 -8.86 -11.00
CA GLY A 174 5.07 -10.10 -11.29
C GLY A 174 4.14 -11.31 -11.43
N LYS A 175 4.56 -12.34 -12.17
CA LYS A 175 3.89 -13.65 -12.20
C LYS A 175 3.87 -14.36 -10.84
N ASN A 176 4.67 -13.87 -9.87
CA ASN A 176 4.65 -14.30 -8.47
C ASN A 176 3.56 -13.61 -7.63
N ASN A 177 2.65 -12.89 -8.27
CA ASN A 177 1.60 -12.09 -7.63
C ASN A 177 2.12 -10.98 -6.69
N CYS A 178 3.41 -10.62 -6.77
CA CYS A 178 3.97 -9.48 -6.06
C CYS A 178 3.99 -8.23 -6.96
N PHE A 179 3.95 -7.06 -6.32
CA PHE A 179 4.35 -5.82 -6.97
C PHE A 179 5.89 -5.79 -7.05
N ILE A 180 6.43 -5.32 -8.17
CA ILE A 180 7.87 -5.26 -8.43
C ILE A 180 8.27 -3.83 -8.79
N SER A 181 9.07 -3.21 -7.94
CA SER A 181 9.74 -1.95 -8.22
C SER A 181 10.98 -2.21 -9.08
N PRO A 182 11.25 -1.40 -10.13
CA PRO A 182 12.48 -1.53 -10.91
C PRO A 182 13.77 -1.41 -10.09
N LYS A 183 13.75 -0.64 -9.00
CA LYS A 183 14.91 -0.39 -8.15
C LYS A 183 15.02 -1.37 -6.96
N TRP A 184 13.89 -1.67 -6.32
CA TRP A 184 13.86 -2.39 -5.06
C TRP A 184 13.36 -3.83 -5.18
N GLY A 185 13.07 -4.29 -6.43
CA GLY A 185 12.46 -5.58 -6.66
C GLY A 185 11.08 -5.69 -5.99
N SER A 186 10.75 -6.89 -5.52
CA SER A 186 9.48 -7.13 -4.84
C SER A 186 9.55 -7.02 -3.31
N TYR A 187 10.70 -6.62 -2.76
CA TYR A 187 10.89 -6.45 -1.33
C TYR A 187 10.50 -5.02 -0.88
N VAL A 188 9.28 -4.64 -1.21
CA VAL A 188 8.69 -3.34 -0.87
C VAL A 188 7.34 -3.51 -0.20
N VAL A 189 7.04 -2.64 0.75
CA VAL A 189 5.70 -2.44 1.29
C VAL A 189 5.18 -1.12 0.75
N ILE A 190 3.87 -1.02 0.58
CA ILE A 190 3.21 0.13 -0.05
C ILE A 190 2.41 0.87 1.02
N GLY A 191 2.62 2.18 1.10
CA GLY A 191 1.80 3.08 1.89
C GLY A 191 1.17 4.15 1.01
N THR A 192 -0.08 4.50 1.25
CA THR A 192 -0.84 5.46 0.45
C THR A 192 -1.46 6.55 1.33
N ILE A 193 -1.38 7.80 0.90
CA ILE A 193 -2.12 8.91 1.48
C ILE A 193 -3.18 9.35 0.47
N LEU A 194 -4.46 9.21 0.81
CA LEU A 194 -5.54 9.88 0.09
C LEU A 194 -5.65 11.32 0.59
N THR A 195 -5.83 12.28 -0.32
CA THR A 195 -5.85 13.71 0.04
C THR A 195 -6.78 14.53 -0.82
N THR A 196 -7.29 15.62 -0.25
CA THR A 196 -8.02 16.66 -1.00
C THR A 196 -7.10 17.59 -1.80
N LEU A 197 -5.77 17.49 -1.63
CA LEU A 197 -4.81 18.15 -2.52
C LEU A 197 -4.88 17.51 -3.91
N GLU A 198 -4.70 18.35 -4.93
CA GLU A 198 -4.77 17.91 -6.32
C GLU A 198 -3.36 17.90 -6.91
N PHE A 199 -2.83 16.71 -7.18
CA PHE A 199 -1.54 16.51 -7.83
C PHE A 199 -1.75 15.90 -9.22
N GLU A 200 -0.85 16.22 -10.17
CA GLU A 200 -0.86 15.56 -11.47
C GLU A 200 -0.46 14.08 -11.31
N PRO A 201 -1.28 13.14 -11.79
CA PRO A 201 -0.99 11.72 -11.65
C PRO A 201 0.18 11.31 -12.54
N ASN A 202 0.97 10.34 -12.05
CA ASN A 202 1.96 9.66 -12.86
C ASN A 202 1.29 8.69 -13.85
N THR A 203 2.05 8.26 -14.84
CA THR A 203 1.63 7.21 -15.77
C THR A 203 2.26 5.88 -15.37
N PRO A 204 1.52 4.76 -15.50
CA PRO A 204 2.08 3.43 -15.31
C PRO A 204 3.32 3.18 -16.17
N LEU A 205 4.26 2.40 -15.66
CA LEU A 205 5.46 2.05 -16.41
C LEU A 205 5.13 1.09 -17.57
N GLU A 206 5.86 1.23 -18.67
CA GLU A 206 5.82 0.27 -19.78
C GLU A 206 6.52 -1.06 -19.44
N GLN A 207 7.36 -1.06 -18.40
CA GLN A 207 8.05 -2.26 -17.92
C GLN A 207 7.08 -3.31 -17.42
N SER A 208 7.44 -4.57 -17.62
CA SER A 208 6.66 -5.72 -17.17
C SER A 208 7.56 -6.86 -16.70
N CYS A 209 6.93 -7.88 -16.11
CA CYS A 209 7.61 -9.12 -15.75
C CYS A 209 8.20 -9.79 -16.98
N ILE A 210 9.48 -10.19 -16.92
CA ILE A 210 10.19 -10.86 -18.03
C ILE A 210 9.65 -12.25 -18.39
N GLY A 211 8.69 -12.79 -17.64
CA GLY A 211 7.99 -14.02 -17.96
C GLY A 211 8.82 -15.31 -17.80
N CYS A 212 9.91 -15.31 -17.06
CA CYS A 212 10.85 -16.45 -16.94
C CYS A 212 10.27 -17.68 -16.21
N ASN A 213 9.13 -17.56 -15.55
CA ASN A 213 8.40 -18.62 -14.81
C ASN A 213 9.16 -19.28 -13.63
N ARG A 214 10.32 -18.77 -13.21
CA ARG A 214 11.09 -19.34 -12.08
C ARG A 214 10.26 -19.37 -10.79
N CYS A 215 9.48 -18.32 -10.52
CA CYS A 215 8.59 -18.26 -9.36
C CYS A 215 7.49 -19.33 -9.40
N ILE A 216 6.94 -19.62 -10.58
CA ILE A 216 5.92 -20.67 -10.77
C ILE A 216 6.53 -22.03 -10.48
N THR A 217 7.70 -22.33 -11.06
CA THR A 217 8.39 -23.62 -10.89
C THR A 217 8.82 -23.84 -9.43
N ALA A 218 9.28 -22.79 -8.74
CA ALA A 218 9.75 -22.88 -7.35
C ALA A 218 8.61 -22.85 -6.31
N CYS A 219 7.38 -22.50 -6.69
CA CYS A 219 6.29 -22.33 -5.76
C CYS A 219 5.96 -23.63 -5.00
N LEU A 220 6.13 -23.61 -3.67
CA LEU A 220 5.99 -24.77 -2.82
C LEU A 220 4.56 -25.37 -2.82
N GLY A 221 3.55 -24.52 -2.88
CA GLY A 221 2.14 -24.90 -2.92
C GLY A 221 1.55 -24.89 -4.32
N GLN A 222 2.37 -24.62 -5.36
CA GLN A 222 1.90 -24.52 -6.75
C GLN A 222 0.70 -23.56 -6.92
N CYS A 223 0.68 -22.49 -6.16
CA CYS A 223 -0.39 -21.49 -6.16
C CYS A 223 -0.28 -20.46 -7.29
N LEU A 224 0.82 -20.48 -8.05
CA LEU A 224 1.13 -19.57 -9.15
C LEU A 224 0.99 -20.26 -10.52
N GLY A 225 0.77 -19.47 -11.58
CA GLY A 225 0.71 -19.99 -12.95
C GLY A 225 -0.67 -20.47 -13.41
N HIS A 226 -1.70 -20.20 -12.63
CA HIS A 226 -3.10 -20.41 -12.96
C HIS A 226 -3.74 -19.10 -13.46
N GLU A 227 -4.96 -19.15 -13.99
CA GLU A 227 -5.74 -17.95 -14.35
C GLU A 227 -5.93 -17.06 -13.13
N GLU A 228 -6.22 -17.67 -11.96
CA GLU A 228 -6.33 -16.98 -10.68
C GLU A 228 -5.23 -17.43 -9.71
N PHE A 229 -4.85 -16.54 -8.79
CA PHE A 229 -3.94 -16.87 -7.70
C PHE A 229 -4.66 -17.76 -6.66
N LYS A 230 -4.12 -18.96 -6.47
CA LYS A 230 -4.65 -19.93 -5.49
C LYS A 230 -4.07 -19.66 -4.10
N TYR A 231 -4.60 -18.64 -3.40
CA TYR A 231 -4.06 -18.24 -2.10
C TYR A 231 -4.10 -19.38 -1.06
N ASP A 232 -5.09 -20.26 -1.14
CA ASP A 232 -5.35 -21.38 -0.22
C ASP A 232 -4.24 -22.45 -0.21
N THR A 233 -3.41 -22.53 -1.25
CA THR A 233 -2.21 -23.37 -1.30
C THR A 233 -0.90 -22.58 -1.15
N CYS A 234 -0.97 -21.26 -0.97
CA CYS A 234 0.21 -20.43 -0.73
C CYS A 234 0.77 -20.66 0.68
N LYS A 235 2.05 -21.09 0.80
CA LYS A 235 2.67 -21.29 2.12
C LYS A 235 2.58 -20.03 3.00
N SER A 236 2.74 -18.84 2.45
CA SER A 236 2.63 -17.59 3.22
C SER A 236 1.24 -17.45 3.86
N TYR A 237 0.19 -17.77 3.12
CA TYR A 237 -1.17 -17.80 3.66
C TYR A 237 -1.35 -18.92 4.71
N LEU A 238 -0.91 -20.14 4.40
CA LEU A 238 -1.07 -21.30 5.28
C LEU A 238 -0.38 -21.12 6.64
N THR A 239 0.79 -20.48 6.68
CA THR A 239 1.48 -20.16 7.93
C THR A 239 0.69 -19.20 8.82
N GLN A 240 -0.32 -18.51 8.29
CA GLN A 240 -1.14 -17.51 8.96
C GLN A 240 -2.61 -17.96 9.12
N LYS A 241 -3.01 -19.05 8.47
CA LYS A 241 -4.35 -19.62 8.55
C LYS A 241 -4.65 -20.07 9.99
N LYS A 242 -5.83 -19.70 10.51
CA LYS A 242 -6.31 -20.16 11.83
C LYS A 242 -6.88 -21.57 11.75
N GLY A 243 -6.88 -22.26 12.90
CA GLY A 243 -7.38 -23.62 13.01
C GLY A 243 -6.39 -24.67 12.56
N ASP A 244 -6.88 -25.90 12.41
CA ASP A 244 -6.09 -27.03 11.97
C ASP A 244 -5.86 -26.98 10.47
N LEU A 245 -4.76 -27.56 10.02
CA LEU A 245 -4.42 -27.71 8.61
C LEU A 245 -4.74 -29.11 8.13
N THR A 246 -5.01 -29.27 6.84
CA THR A 246 -5.12 -30.59 6.22
C THR A 246 -3.73 -31.20 6.03
N ASN A 247 -3.64 -32.50 5.79
CA ASN A 247 -2.35 -33.18 5.53
C ASN A 247 -1.62 -32.59 4.33
N GLU A 248 -2.35 -32.15 3.30
CA GLU A 248 -1.79 -31.49 2.12
C GLU A 248 -1.21 -30.11 2.46
N GLU A 249 -1.91 -29.33 3.28
CA GLU A 249 -1.46 -28.01 3.76
C GLU A 249 -0.22 -28.15 4.65
N GLU A 250 -0.19 -29.11 5.56
CA GLU A 250 0.98 -29.42 6.38
C GLU A 250 2.18 -29.83 5.54
N THR A 251 1.95 -30.64 4.50
CA THR A 251 3.01 -31.03 3.56
C THR A 251 3.64 -29.80 2.89
N ILE A 252 2.87 -28.76 2.61
CA ILE A 252 3.39 -27.49 2.08
C ILE A 252 4.20 -26.76 3.16
N ILE A 253 3.72 -26.73 4.40
CA ILE A 253 4.43 -26.10 5.52
C ILE A 253 5.81 -26.74 5.74
N ARG A 254 5.93 -28.07 5.68
CA ARG A 254 7.18 -28.82 5.89
C ARG A 254 8.28 -28.54 4.87
N LYS A 255 7.96 -27.94 3.71
CA LYS A 255 8.94 -27.75 2.60
C LYS A 255 10.06 -26.75 2.89
N THR A 256 9.92 -25.89 3.88
CA THR A 256 10.98 -24.95 4.34
C THR A 256 10.89 -24.74 5.85
N PRO A 257 11.95 -24.27 6.53
CA PRO A 257 11.95 -24.01 7.96
C PRO A 257 11.14 -22.80 8.39
N LEU A 258 10.52 -22.05 7.46
CA LEU A 258 9.80 -20.83 7.77
C LEU A 258 8.49 -21.15 8.51
N VAL A 259 8.40 -20.72 9.76
CA VAL A 259 7.19 -20.82 10.60
C VAL A 259 6.18 -19.71 10.32
N PHE A 260 6.60 -18.64 9.63
CA PHE A 260 5.72 -17.53 9.27
C PHE A 260 6.16 -16.91 7.94
N GLY A 261 5.20 -16.77 7.01
CA GLY A 261 5.44 -16.24 5.67
C GLY A 261 6.14 -17.21 4.72
N CYS A 262 6.54 -16.72 3.55
CA CYS A 262 7.29 -17.47 2.53
C CYS A 262 7.92 -16.49 1.53
N ASP A 263 9.22 -16.64 1.24
CA ASP A 263 9.94 -15.77 0.30
C ASP A 263 10.35 -16.48 -1.00
N VAL A 264 10.09 -17.78 -1.15
CA VAL A 264 10.63 -18.61 -2.25
C VAL A 264 10.40 -18.01 -3.63
N CYS A 265 9.20 -17.51 -3.92
CA CYS A 265 8.89 -16.91 -5.23
C CYS A 265 9.60 -15.56 -5.45
N GLN A 266 9.98 -14.87 -4.38
CA GLN A 266 10.76 -13.62 -4.43
C GLN A 266 12.27 -13.92 -4.57
N GLU A 267 12.78 -14.91 -3.84
CA GLU A 267 14.21 -15.30 -3.86
C GLU A 267 14.68 -15.77 -5.24
N VAL A 268 13.83 -16.50 -5.98
CA VAL A 268 14.17 -16.99 -7.33
C VAL A 268 13.92 -15.95 -8.44
N CYS A 269 13.35 -14.80 -8.10
CA CYS A 269 12.97 -13.79 -9.09
C CYS A 269 14.19 -12.99 -9.57
N PRO A 270 14.46 -12.93 -10.88
CA PRO A 270 15.57 -12.14 -11.42
C PRO A 270 15.48 -10.65 -11.11
N HIS A 271 14.27 -10.10 -10.94
CA HIS A 271 14.08 -8.71 -10.57
C HIS A 271 14.51 -8.38 -9.12
N ASN A 272 14.81 -9.40 -8.32
CA ASN A 272 15.34 -9.26 -6.97
C ASN A 272 16.86 -9.48 -6.88
N GLN A 273 17.53 -9.68 -8.02
CA GLN A 273 18.98 -9.87 -8.05
C GLN A 273 19.71 -8.54 -8.12
N GLY A 274 20.68 -8.32 -7.22
CA GLY A 274 21.48 -7.10 -7.19
C GLY A 274 20.73 -5.84 -6.74
N ILE A 275 19.56 -5.99 -6.11
CA ILE A 275 18.83 -4.87 -5.54
C ILE A 275 19.56 -4.31 -4.31
N PRO A 276 19.44 -3.01 -4.03
CA PRO A 276 20.07 -2.41 -2.85
C PRO A 276 19.37 -2.86 -1.56
N THR A 277 20.12 -2.84 -0.45
CA THR A 277 19.56 -3.01 0.88
C THR A 277 18.70 -1.80 1.26
N THR A 278 17.75 -2.03 2.17
CA THR A 278 16.86 -0.97 2.65
C THR A 278 17.65 0.18 3.29
N PRO A 279 17.33 1.43 2.96
CA PRO A 279 17.86 2.59 3.67
C PRO A 279 17.06 2.94 4.93
N ILE A 280 15.96 2.23 5.24
CA ILE A 280 15.06 2.50 6.36
C ILE A 280 15.62 1.87 7.62
N PRO A 281 16.03 2.67 8.66
CA PRO A 281 16.71 2.15 9.83
C PRO A 281 15.93 1.07 10.60
N GLU A 282 14.59 1.22 10.68
CA GLU A 282 13.69 0.31 11.38
C GLU A 282 13.63 -1.08 10.73
N PHE A 283 13.97 -1.17 9.45
CA PHE A 283 14.05 -2.42 8.70
C PHE A 283 15.47 -3.00 8.63
N GLN A 284 16.49 -2.24 9.03
CA GLN A 284 17.88 -2.72 9.08
C GLN A 284 18.17 -3.56 10.34
N GLN A 285 17.44 -3.33 11.42
CA GLN A 285 17.56 -4.10 12.66
C GLN A 285 16.80 -5.42 12.51
N VAL A 286 17.49 -6.46 12.01
CA VAL A 286 16.85 -7.71 11.64
C VAL A 286 17.06 -8.81 12.68
N GLU A 287 15.99 -9.51 12.99
CA GLU A 287 15.96 -10.75 13.75
C GLU A 287 15.27 -11.83 12.89
N PRO A 288 16.04 -12.55 12.07
CA PRO A 288 15.49 -13.52 11.10
C PRO A 288 15.02 -14.81 11.74
N HIS A 289 15.31 -15.02 13.00
CA HIS A 289 14.99 -16.23 13.74
C HIS A 289 14.26 -15.93 15.04
N ILE A 290 13.23 -16.74 15.33
CA ILE A 290 12.53 -16.74 16.62
C ILE A 290 12.72 -18.10 17.30
N ASP A 291 13.06 -18.10 18.59
CA ASP A 291 13.14 -19.32 19.39
C ASP A 291 11.72 -19.78 19.79
N ILE A 292 11.30 -20.88 19.22
CA ILE A 292 9.96 -21.43 19.47
C ILE A 292 9.85 -22.02 20.89
N ASN A 293 10.93 -22.57 21.45
CA ASN A 293 10.91 -23.10 22.82
C ASN A 293 10.67 -21.98 23.84
N GLU A 294 11.21 -20.78 23.56
CA GLU A 294 10.90 -19.61 24.38
C GLU A 294 9.42 -19.24 24.33
N LEU A 295 8.77 -19.36 23.15
CA LEU A 295 7.34 -19.06 23.01
C LEU A 295 6.46 -19.93 23.90
N GLU A 296 6.84 -21.19 24.13
CA GLU A 296 6.11 -22.08 25.02
C GLU A 296 6.06 -21.54 26.46
N MET A 297 7.15 -20.95 26.90
CA MET A 297 7.30 -20.40 28.25
C MET A 297 6.52 -19.11 28.48
N LEU A 298 6.25 -18.33 27.43
CA LEU A 298 5.59 -17.04 27.53
C LEU A 298 4.08 -17.16 27.68
N THR A 299 3.47 -16.35 28.52
CA THR A 299 2.02 -16.08 28.45
C THR A 299 1.70 -15.26 27.19
N ASN A 300 0.42 -15.19 26.80
CA ASN A 300 0.02 -14.34 25.67
C ASN A 300 0.35 -12.84 25.91
N LYS A 301 0.29 -12.40 27.18
CA LYS A 301 0.63 -11.01 27.56
C LYS A 301 2.13 -10.73 27.38
N GLU A 302 2.96 -11.65 27.84
CA GLU A 302 4.43 -11.55 27.68
C GLU A 302 4.85 -11.66 26.23
N PHE A 303 4.26 -12.58 25.45
CA PHE A 303 4.46 -12.65 24.00
C PHE A 303 4.14 -11.31 23.32
N LYS A 304 2.97 -10.72 23.64
CA LYS A 304 2.58 -9.42 23.06
C LYS A 304 3.50 -8.29 23.50
N ALA A 305 3.96 -8.31 24.76
CA ALA A 305 4.91 -7.32 25.25
C ALA A 305 6.28 -7.42 24.55
N LYS A 306 6.77 -8.64 24.30
CA LYS A 306 8.08 -8.89 23.68
C LYS A 306 8.05 -8.73 22.16
N TYR A 307 7.03 -9.27 21.49
CA TYR A 307 6.98 -9.38 20.03
C TYR A 307 5.87 -8.55 19.37
N GLY A 308 5.11 -7.76 20.15
CA GLY A 308 3.99 -6.98 19.62
C GLY A 308 4.37 -5.94 18.55
N HIS A 309 5.65 -5.58 18.50
CA HIS A 309 6.22 -4.69 17.48
C HIS A 309 6.68 -5.40 16.21
N ARG A 310 6.45 -6.73 16.09
CA ARG A 310 6.86 -7.55 14.95
C ARG A 310 5.65 -8.00 14.15
N ALA A 311 5.72 -7.92 12.84
CA ALA A 311 4.60 -8.22 11.95
C ALA A 311 4.01 -9.63 12.14
N PHE A 312 4.81 -10.65 12.52
CA PHE A 312 4.30 -11.99 12.78
C PHE A 312 3.43 -12.11 14.04
N SER A 313 3.45 -11.11 14.93
CA SER A 313 2.77 -11.20 16.25
C SER A 313 1.24 -11.13 16.17
N TRP A 314 0.68 -10.65 15.06
CA TRP A 314 -0.76 -10.39 14.91
C TRP A 314 -1.64 -11.65 15.05
N ARG A 315 -1.11 -12.81 14.67
CA ARG A 315 -1.80 -14.10 14.82
C ARG A 315 -1.61 -14.78 16.19
N GLY A 316 -0.66 -14.26 16.99
CA GLY A 316 -0.30 -14.81 18.29
C GLY A 316 0.60 -16.04 18.20
N LYS A 317 1.19 -16.42 19.33
CA LYS A 317 2.23 -17.46 19.42
C LYS A 317 1.76 -18.87 19.01
N LYS A 318 0.48 -19.22 19.20
CA LYS A 318 -0.04 -20.56 18.88
C LYS A 318 0.14 -20.97 17.43
N ILE A 319 0.03 -20.02 16.50
CA ILE A 319 0.21 -20.29 15.07
C ILE A 319 1.68 -20.63 14.77
N LEU A 320 2.62 -19.88 15.35
CA LEU A 320 4.06 -20.12 15.19
C LEU A 320 4.45 -21.51 15.73
N MET A 321 3.98 -21.84 16.93
CA MET A 321 4.20 -23.14 17.58
C MET A 321 3.60 -24.28 16.75
N ARG A 322 2.34 -24.15 16.28
CA ARG A 322 1.73 -25.14 15.38
C ARG A 322 2.60 -25.40 14.15
N ASN A 323 3.06 -24.33 13.49
CA ASN A 323 3.85 -24.45 12.26
C ASN A 323 5.21 -25.10 12.53
N GLN A 324 5.85 -24.79 13.66
CA GLN A 324 7.09 -25.45 14.08
C GLN A 324 6.89 -26.94 14.31
N ASN A 325 5.86 -27.31 15.06
CA ASN A 325 5.54 -28.74 15.31
C ASN A 325 5.36 -29.50 13.99
N ILE A 326 4.60 -28.91 13.03
CA ILE A 326 4.41 -29.50 11.70
C ILE A 326 5.75 -29.66 10.96
N ILE A 327 6.68 -28.71 11.07
CA ILE A 327 8.00 -28.75 10.42
C ILE A 327 8.90 -29.83 11.06
N GLU A 328 8.79 -30.07 12.37
CA GLU A 328 9.60 -31.03 13.11
C GLU A 328 9.05 -32.46 13.04
N GLU A 329 7.74 -32.63 12.87
CA GLU A 329 7.13 -33.93 12.63
C GLU A 329 7.59 -34.50 11.28
N LYS A 330 8.40 -35.57 11.31
CA LYS A 330 8.95 -36.27 10.13
C LYS A 330 7.98 -37.32 9.58
#